data_2f379abdd4f1f934a9b06f57e8780413
#
_entry.id   2f379abdd4f1f934a9b06f57e8780413
#
_cell.length_a   1.000
_cell.length_b   1.000
_cell.length_c   1.000
_cell.angle_alpha   90.00
_cell.angle_beta   90.00
_cell.angle_gamma   90.00
#
_symmetry.space_group_name_H-M   'P 1'
#
loop_
_entity.id
_entity.type
_entity.pdbx_description
1 polymer ?
#
loop_
_entity_poly.entity_id
_entity_poly.type
_entity_poly.pdbx_seq_one_letter_code
_entity_poly.pdbx_strand_id
1 'polypeptide(L)'
;MKDTLGNLSLDEKIGQVFVDMLWNNTNDEIKERINKYGIGGFRYNNMSPEQLYEQNKIIQETSKIPALIAANIEAGGDGGVKGGTHFGYHVTIGATQNKENAYKLGYYGCKEVAAIGCNWTFAPIVDINKNWRNCVVSNRCFSSEADVVLEMSKEYLQGAKDAGLASCMKHFPGDGLDERDQHIVTTNN
;
A
#
# COMPACT_ATOMS: atom_id res chain seq x y z
N MET A 1 8.99 -10.16 -24.62
CA MET A 1 8.05 -10.50 -23.54
C MET A 1 7.23 -11.69 -24.01
N LYS A 2 7.20 -12.80 -23.26
CA LYS A 2 6.25 -13.89 -23.57
C LYS A 2 4.84 -13.34 -23.34
N ASP A 3 3.91 -13.65 -24.26
CA ASP A 3 2.50 -13.30 -24.10
C ASP A 3 1.90 -14.10 -22.93
N THR A 4 2.05 -13.53 -21.73
CA THR A 4 1.57 -14.15 -20.49
C THR A 4 0.05 -14.19 -20.47
N LEU A 5 -0.63 -13.15 -20.98
CA LEU A 5 -2.09 -13.06 -20.98
C LEU A 5 -2.75 -14.05 -21.95
N GLY A 6 -2.11 -14.32 -23.09
CA GLY A 6 -2.61 -15.30 -24.09
C GLY A 6 -2.66 -16.72 -23.54
N ASN A 7 -1.82 -17.04 -22.56
CA ASN A 7 -1.70 -18.38 -21.97
C ASN A 7 -2.53 -18.61 -20.71
N LEU A 8 -3.33 -17.62 -20.27
CA LEU A 8 -4.21 -17.74 -19.11
C LEU A 8 -5.64 -18.11 -19.54
N SER A 9 -6.27 -19.01 -18.77
CA SER A 9 -7.70 -19.23 -18.84
C SER A 9 -8.49 -17.98 -18.41
N LEU A 10 -9.79 -17.96 -18.67
CA LEU A 10 -10.65 -16.85 -18.21
C LEU A 10 -10.64 -16.74 -16.68
N ASP A 11 -10.74 -17.86 -15.96
CA ASP A 11 -10.74 -17.89 -14.50
C ASP A 11 -9.43 -17.38 -13.94
N GLU A 12 -8.28 -17.75 -14.52
CA GLU A 12 -6.98 -17.22 -14.15
C GLU A 12 -6.88 -15.70 -14.40
N LYS A 13 -7.41 -15.21 -15.53
CA LYS A 13 -7.47 -13.75 -15.81
C LYS A 13 -8.33 -13.02 -14.80
N ILE A 14 -9.47 -13.58 -14.43
CA ILE A 14 -10.35 -13.03 -13.39
C ILE A 14 -9.60 -13.00 -12.03
N GLY A 15 -8.92 -14.08 -11.66
CA GLY A 15 -8.14 -14.14 -10.42
C GLY A 15 -7.08 -13.04 -10.33
N GLN A 16 -6.43 -12.68 -11.46
CA GLN A 16 -5.38 -11.65 -11.49
C GLN A 16 -5.86 -10.24 -11.14
N VAL A 17 -7.15 -9.93 -11.18
CA VAL A 17 -7.68 -8.61 -10.80
C VAL A 17 -8.10 -8.51 -9.34
N PHE A 18 -7.95 -9.60 -8.56
CA PHE A 18 -8.24 -9.59 -7.13
C PHE A 18 -6.98 -9.43 -6.29
N VAL A 19 -7.13 -8.66 -5.21
CA VAL A 19 -6.19 -8.56 -4.10
C VAL A 19 -6.86 -9.14 -2.87
N ASP A 20 -6.33 -10.24 -2.35
CA ASP A 20 -6.87 -10.90 -1.16
C ASP A 20 -6.23 -10.37 0.12
N MET A 21 -6.99 -10.39 1.20
CA MET A 21 -6.52 -9.95 2.51
C MET A 21 -6.11 -11.16 3.36
N LEU A 22 -4.84 -11.19 3.75
CA LEU A 22 -4.34 -12.22 4.65
C LEU A 22 -4.45 -11.72 6.10
N TRP A 23 -5.16 -12.50 6.92
CA TRP A 23 -5.29 -12.22 8.35
C TRP A 23 -4.36 -13.16 9.15
N ASN A 24 -4.87 -14.30 9.58
CA ASN A 24 -4.12 -15.32 10.30
C ASN A 24 -4.10 -16.63 9.50
N ASN A 25 -3.93 -16.52 8.19
CA ASN A 25 -3.95 -17.66 7.32
C ASN A 25 -2.69 -18.52 7.49
N THR A 26 -2.87 -19.82 7.48
CA THR A 26 -1.77 -20.77 7.40
C THR A 26 -1.16 -20.79 6.00
N ASN A 27 0.06 -21.28 5.90
CA ASN A 27 0.74 -21.40 4.61
C ASN A 27 -0.02 -22.31 3.63
N ASP A 28 -0.69 -23.34 4.12
CA ASP A 28 -1.47 -24.26 3.27
C ASP A 28 -2.76 -23.61 2.77
N GLU A 29 -3.46 -22.82 3.60
CA GLU A 29 -4.61 -22.01 3.15
C GLU A 29 -4.23 -20.98 2.09
N ILE A 30 -3.05 -20.36 2.22
CA ILE A 30 -2.54 -19.42 1.21
C ILE A 30 -2.30 -20.12 -0.11
N LYS A 31 -1.62 -21.28 -0.10
CA LYS A 31 -1.39 -22.09 -1.30
C LYS A 31 -2.70 -22.56 -1.95
N GLU A 32 -3.66 -23.01 -1.13
CA GLU A 32 -4.98 -23.43 -1.62
C GLU A 32 -5.70 -22.29 -2.35
N ARG A 33 -5.72 -21.08 -1.76
CA ARG A 33 -6.35 -19.91 -2.38
C ARG A 33 -5.68 -19.52 -3.69
N ILE A 34 -4.35 -19.52 -3.75
CA ILE A 34 -3.60 -19.22 -4.96
C ILE A 34 -3.91 -20.23 -6.06
N ASN A 35 -3.85 -21.52 -5.74
CA ASN A 35 -4.09 -22.58 -6.72
C ASN A 35 -5.54 -22.62 -7.20
N LYS A 36 -6.50 -22.30 -6.33
CA LYS A 36 -7.92 -22.34 -6.65
C LYS A 36 -8.39 -21.13 -7.45
N TYR A 37 -7.91 -19.94 -7.10
CA TYR A 37 -8.45 -18.69 -7.63
C TYR A 37 -7.50 -17.91 -8.52
N GLY A 38 -6.21 -18.26 -8.57
CA GLY A 38 -5.22 -17.54 -9.37
C GLY A 38 -5.05 -16.06 -8.99
N ILE A 39 -5.13 -15.75 -7.68
CA ILE A 39 -5.15 -14.39 -7.13
C ILE A 39 -3.89 -13.63 -7.53
N GLY A 40 -4.08 -12.39 -8.03
CA GLY A 40 -3.01 -11.54 -8.56
C GLY A 40 -2.27 -10.73 -7.50
N GLY A 41 -2.83 -10.54 -6.32
CA GLY A 41 -2.18 -9.78 -5.25
C GLY A 41 -2.67 -10.13 -3.86
N PHE A 42 -1.88 -9.73 -2.87
CA PHE A 42 -2.15 -9.96 -1.45
C PHE A 42 -1.84 -8.73 -0.63
N ARG A 43 -2.63 -8.50 0.39
CA ARG A 43 -2.37 -7.57 1.48
C ARG A 43 -2.44 -8.33 2.79
N TYR A 44 -1.57 -8.03 3.72
CA TYR A 44 -1.52 -8.70 5.02
C TYR A 44 -1.63 -7.72 6.19
N ASN A 45 -1.93 -8.24 7.36
CA ASN A 45 -1.77 -7.53 8.61
C ASN A 45 -0.31 -7.51 9.04
N ASN A 46 0.04 -6.47 9.81
CA ASN A 46 1.35 -6.34 10.42
C ASN A 46 1.67 -7.55 11.32
N MET A 47 2.68 -8.31 10.94
CA MET A 47 3.19 -9.50 11.65
C MET A 47 4.71 -9.39 11.83
N SER A 48 5.34 -10.41 12.42
CA SER A 48 6.81 -10.40 12.56
C SER A 48 7.48 -10.47 11.19
N PRO A 49 8.71 -9.92 11.05
CA PRO A 49 9.45 -9.96 9.80
C PRO A 49 9.63 -11.38 9.27
N GLU A 50 9.90 -12.34 10.16
CA GLU A 50 10.12 -13.74 9.80
C GLU A 50 8.86 -14.38 9.22
N GLN A 51 7.72 -14.17 9.86
CA GLN A 51 6.43 -14.68 9.39
C GLN A 51 6.06 -14.11 8.02
N LEU A 52 6.22 -12.79 7.85
CA LEU A 52 5.92 -12.11 6.59
C LEU A 52 6.87 -12.56 5.47
N TYR A 53 8.16 -12.69 5.76
CA TYR A 53 9.13 -13.17 4.78
C TYR A 53 8.77 -14.58 4.28
N GLU A 54 8.44 -15.50 5.18
CA GLU A 54 8.05 -16.86 4.80
C GLU A 54 6.74 -16.90 4.02
N GLN A 55 5.72 -16.12 4.44
CA GLN A 55 4.46 -16.03 3.71
C GLN A 55 4.65 -15.44 2.32
N ASN A 56 5.38 -14.33 2.20
CA ASN A 56 5.64 -13.68 0.92
C ASN A 56 6.43 -14.58 -0.04
N LYS A 57 7.38 -15.34 0.49
CA LYS A 57 8.11 -16.36 -0.28
C LYS A 57 7.15 -17.44 -0.81
N ILE A 58 6.29 -17.99 0.03
CA ILE A 58 5.29 -18.99 -0.37
C ILE A 58 4.34 -18.45 -1.43
N ILE A 59 3.87 -17.21 -1.28
CA ILE A 59 3.03 -16.55 -2.28
C ILE A 59 3.74 -16.52 -3.62
N GLN A 60 4.99 -16.05 -3.67
CA GLN A 60 5.74 -15.94 -4.92
C GLN A 60 6.07 -17.30 -5.54
N GLU A 61 6.42 -18.30 -4.74
CA GLU A 61 6.73 -19.64 -5.21
C GLU A 61 5.51 -20.41 -5.72
N THR A 62 4.31 -20.10 -5.18
CA THR A 62 3.06 -20.78 -5.56
C THR A 62 2.36 -20.08 -6.74
N SER A 63 2.54 -18.78 -6.88
CA SER A 63 1.86 -17.98 -7.90
C SER A 63 2.41 -18.25 -9.30
N LYS A 64 1.53 -18.52 -10.26
CA LYS A 64 1.90 -18.73 -11.70
C LYS A 64 2.47 -17.45 -12.32
N ILE A 65 1.95 -16.31 -11.92
CA ILE A 65 2.46 -14.97 -12.24
C ILE A 65 2.90 -14.35 -10.93
N PRO A 66 4.09 -13.69 -10.84
CA PRO A 66 4.53 -13.04 -9.64
C PRO A 66 3.47 -12.11 -9.06
N ALA A 67 3.06 -12.38 -7.82
CA ALA A 67 1.97 -11.66 -7.17
C ALA A 67 2.39 -10.26 -6.72
N LEU A 68 1.43 -9.33 -6.70
CA LEU A 68 1.58 -8.04 -6.03
C LEU A 68 1.36 -8.23 -4.52
N ILE A 69 2.34 -7.85 -3.71
CA ILE A 69 2.29 -7.97 -2.25
C ILE A 69 2.34 -6.59 -1.64
N ALA A 70 1.22 -6.18 -1.05
CA ALA A 70 0.98 -4.80 -0.63
C ALA A 70 1.10 -4.60 0.88
N ALA A 71 1.64 -3.44 1.27
CA ALA A 71 1.64 -2.92 2.63
C ALA A 71 1.19 -1.45 2.69
N ASN A 72 0.71 -0.97 3.85
CA ASN A 72 0.31 0.42 4.04
C ASN A 72 1.47 1.23 4.62
N ILE A 73 2.32 1.78 3.77
CA ILE A 73 3.50 2.54 4.21
C ILE A 73 3.16 4.04 4.28
N GLU A 74 2.22 4.38 5.17
CA GLU A 74 1.77 5.76 5.36
C GLU A 74 2.65 6.54 6.34
N ALA A 75 3.08 5.90 7.41
CA ALA A 75 3.86 6.53 8.47
C ALA A 75 5.29 5.97 8.59
N GLY A 76 5.58 4.95 7.85
CA GLY A 76 6.86 4.23 7.85
C GLY A 76 6.69 2.73 7.66
N GLY A 77 7.76 1.98 7.84
CA GLY A 77 7.77 0.52 7.70
C GLY A 77 6.87 -0.21 8.71
N ASP A 78 6.57 0.43 9.83
CA ASP A 78 5.63 -0.08 10.85
C ASP A 78 4.20 -0.27 10.32
N GLY A 79 3.83 0.37 9.22
CA GLY A 79 2.57 0.12 8.52
C GLY A 79 2.51 -1.21 7.77
N GLY A 80 3.63 -1.90 7.64
CA GLY A 80 3.76 -3.17 6.92
C GLY A 80 4.39 -4.29 7.74
N VAL A 81 5.28 -4.00 8.68
CA VAL A 81 6.01 -5.00 9.43
C VAL A 81 6.11 -4.62 10.90
N LYS A 82 5.92 -5.60 11.78
CA LYS A 82 6.02 -5.38 13.22
C LYS A 82 7.47 -5.03 13.60
N GLY A 83 7.63 -3.91 14.29
CA GLY A 83 8.95 -3.37 14.63
C GLY A 83 9.60 -2.52 13.53
N GLY A 84 8.89 -2.27 12.43
CA GLY A 84 9.29 -1.29 11.43
C GLY A 84 9.38 0.13 11.99
N THR A 85 10.13 0.99 11.32
CA THR A 85 10.33 2.39 11.77
C THR A 85 9.07 3.22 11.56
N HIS A 86 8.68 3.97 12.59
CA HIS A 86 7.62 4.98 12.53
C HIS A 86 8.21 6.37 12.37
N PHE A 87 8.02 6.99 11.20
CA PHE A 87 8.49 8.37 10.93
C PHE A 87 7.43 9.42 11.27
N GLY A 88 6.18 9.04 11.32
CA GLY A 88 5.01 9.90 11.51
C GLY A 88 4.14 9.98 10.25
N TYR A 89 2.86 10.26 10.47
CA TYR A 89 1.89 10.41 9.38
C TYR A 89 2.21 11.58 8.46
N HIS A 90 1.61 11.60 7.28
CA HIS A 90 1.87 12.59 6.24
C HIS A 90 1.70 14.04 6.73
N VAL A 91 0.76 14.33 7.66
CA VAL A 91 0.61 15.67 8.24
C VAL A 91 1.88 16.12 8.97
N THR A 92 2.55 15.21 9.67
CA THR A 92 3.82 15.51 10.36
C THR A 92 4.92 15.83 9.34
N ILE A 93 4.97 15.06 8.25
CA ILE A 93 5.93 15.28 7.17
C ILE A 93 5.63 16.60 6.44
N GLY A 94 4.35 16.87 6.12
CA GLY A 94 3.91 18.13 5.50
C GLY A 94 4.24 19.36 6.34
N ALA A 95 4.09 19.26 7.66
CA ALA A 95 4.41 20.33 8.61
C ALA A 95 5.89 20.72 8.61
N THR A 96 6.79 19.84 8.15
CA THR A 96 8.22 20.16 8.00
C THR A 96 8.49 21.14 6.86
N GLN A 97 7.56 21.32 5.92
CA GLN A 97 7.69 22.09 4.68
C GLN A 97 8.95 21.71 3.86
N ASN A 98 9.48 20.51 4.10
CA ASN A 98 10.64 19.99 3.40
C ASN A 98 10.25 18.69 2.67
N LYS A 99 10.11 18.78 1.37
CA LYS A 99 9.72 17.68 0.50
C LYS A 99 10.71 16.50 0.50
N GLU A 100 11.98 16.73 0.83
CA GLU A 100 12.98 15.67 1.00
C GLU A 100 12.57 14.69 2.10
N ASN A 101 11.83 15.16 3.12
CA ASN A 101 11.31 14.29 4.17
C ASN A 101 10.20 13.35 3.65
N ALA A 102 9.41 13.79 2.66
CA ALA A 102 8.46 12.91 1.99
C ALA A 102 9.18 11.84 1.14
N TYR A 103 10.24 12.21 0.42
CA TYR A 103 11.11 11.24 -0.26
C TYR A 103 11.67 10.21 0.73
N LYS A 104 12.24 10.67 1.84
CA LYS A 104 12.81 9.78 2.87
C LYS A 104 11.78 8.84 3.48
N LEU A 105 10.57 9.33 3.76
CA LEU A 105 9.46 8.50 4.22
C LEU A 105 9.16 7.38 3.21
N GLY A 106 8.98 7.74 1.94
CA GLY A 106 8.75 6.78 0.86
C GLY A 106 9.90 5.79 0.70
N TYR A 107 11.13 6.27 0.68
CA TYR A 107 12.31 5.43 0.45
C TYR A 107 12.57 4.46 1.61
N TYR A 108 12.72 4.97 2.83
CA TYR A 108 13.10 4.11 3.97
C TYR A 108 11.96 3.22 4.41
N GLY A 109 10.72 3.75 4.47
CA GLY A 109 9.56 2.91 4.83
C GLY A 109 9.33 1.78 3.83
N CYS A 110 9.42 2.06 2.53
CA CYS A 110 9.28 1.03 1.50
C CYS A 110 10.47 0.06 1.50
N LYS A 111 11.68 0.52 1.78
CA LYS A 111 12.86 -0.34 1.83
C LYS A 111 12.79 -1.39 2.93
N GLU A 112 12.23 -1.05 4.08
CA GLU A 112 12.02 -2.01 5.18
C GLU A 112 11.10 -3.17 4.75
N VAL A 113 9.99 -2.86 4.08
CA VAL A 113 9.05 -3.89 3.64
C VAL A 113 9.49 -4.60 2.36
N ALA A 114 10.31 -3.95 1.52
CA ALA A 114 10.96 -4.62 0.38
C ALA A 114 11.85 -5.77 0.86
N ALA A 115 12.54 -5.60 1.98
CA ALA A 115 13.42 -6.60 2.57
C ALA A 115 12.70 -7.89 2.99
N ILE A 116 11.39 -7.81 3.22
CA ILE A 116 10.55 -8.97 3.56
C ILE A 116 9.67 -9.43 2.38
N GLY A 117 9.93 -8.94 1.16
CA GLY A 117 9.29 -9.41 -0.07
C GLY A 117 8.06 -8.63 -0.52
N CYS A 118 7.73 -7.48 0.08
CA CYS A 118 6.73 -6.58 -0.49
C CYS A 118 7.24 -5.92 -1.75
N ASN A 119 6.36 -5.71 -2.72
CA ASN A 119 6.65 -5.04 -3.98
C ASN A 119 5.64 -3.94 -4.33
N TRP A 120 4.71 -3.64 -3.42
CA TRP A 120 3.66 -2.65 -3.60
C TRP A 120 3.33 -1.93 -2.29
N THR A 121 3.00 -0.64 -2.36
CA THR A 121 2.50 0.12 -1.21
C THR A 121 1.17 0.81 -1.53
N PHE A 122 0.23 0.77 -0.58
CA PHE A 122 -1.01 1.56 -0.60
C PHE A 122 -0.78 2.93 0.04
N ALA A 123 0.14 3.67 -0.55
CA ALA A 123 0.53 5.04 -0.22
C ALA A 123 1.19 5.68 -1.46
N PRO A 124 1.28 7.04 -1.53
CA PRO A 124 0.94 8.00 -0.48
C PRO A 124 -0.56 8.31 -0.39
N ILE A 125 -0.95 8.98 0.70
CA ILE A 125 -2.25 9.62 0.84
C ILE A 125 -2.20 10.94 0.07
N VAL A 126 -3.00 11.05 -1.00
CA VAL A 126 -3.05 12.24 -1.86
C VAL A 126 -4.30 13.10 -1.63
N ASP A 127 -5.07 12.76 -0.62
CA ASP A 127 -6.22 13.53 -0.20
C ASP A 127 -5.82 14.93 0.26
N ILE A 128 -6.66 15.91 -0.04
CA ILE A 128 -6.47 17.29 0.40
C ILE A 128 -7.39 17.53 1.59
N ASN A 129 -6.84 17.84 2.76
CA ASN A 129 -7.63 18.04 3.98
C ASN A 129 -8.41 19.35 3.95
N LYS A 130 -9.53 19.36 3.23
CA LYS A 130 -10.43 20.53 3.12
C LYS A 130 -11.40 20.66 4.28
N ASN A 131 -11.66 19.55 5.00
CA ASN A 131 -12.54 19.54 6.16
C ASN A 131 -11.82 18.93 7.36
N TRP A 132 -11.49 19.73 8.33
CA TRP A 132 -10.81 19.30 9.57
C TRP A 132 -11.62 18.26 10.36
N ARG A 133 -12.93 18.14 10.10
CA ARG A 133 -13.81 17.14 10.73
C ARG A 133 -13.78 15.79 10.02
N ASN A 134 -13.13 15.70 8.85
CA ASN A 134 -13.00 14.40 8.19
C ASN A 134 -12.33 13.41 9.12
N CYS A 135 -13.04 12.30 9.42
CA CYS A 135 -12.59 11.32 10.41
C CYS A 135 -11.63 10.26 9.82
N VAL A 136 -11.51 10.18 8.49
CA VAL A 136 -10.75 9.13 7.81
C VAL A 136 -9.33 9.58 7.48
N VAL A 137 -9.17 10.79 6.93
CA VAL A 137 -7.90 11.20 6.33
C VAL A 137 -7.21 12.38 7.02
N SER A 138 -7.82 13.01 8.03
CA SER A 138 -7.40 14.28 8.63
C SER A 138 -5.89 14.37 8.96
N ASN A 139 -5.35 13.44 9.73
CA ASN A 139 -3.93 13.40 10.08
C ASN A 139 -3.07 12.61 9.08
N ARG A 140 -3.70 11.95 8.13
CA ARG A 140 -3.04 11.14 7.11
C ARG A 140 -2.71 11.93 5.85
N CYS A 141 -3.32 13.13 5.64
CA CYS A 141 -3.00 14.02 4.52
C CYS A 141 -1.71 14.80 4.77
N PHE A 142 -0.98 15.15 3.71
CA PHE A 142 0.18 16.04 3.83
C PHE A 142 -0.22 17.48 4.20
N SER A 143 -1.34 17.99 3.65
CA SER A 143 -1.76 19.39 3.81
C SER A 143 -3.22 19.61 3.41
N SER A 144 -3.74 20.81 3.73
CA SER A 144 -4.96 21.40 3.15
C SER A 144 -4.72 22.09 1.81
N GLU A 145 -3.44 22.29 1.43
CA GLU A 145 -3.04 22.98 0.22
C GLU A 145 -2.66 22.00 -0.88
N ALA A 146 -3.34 22.07 -2.03
CA ALA A 146 -3.18 21.13 -3.14
C ALA A 146 -1.74 21.06 -3.67
N ASP A 147 -1.07 22.20 -3.79
CA ASP A 147 0.31 22.25 -4.28
C ASP A 147 1.29 21.56 -3.33
N VAL A 148 1.08 21.69 -2.02
CA VAL A 148 1.89 20.98 -1.02
C VAL A 148 1.67 19.48 -1.10
N VAL A 149 0.40 19.04 -1.20
CA VAL A 149 0.08 17.62 -1.36
C VAL A 149 0.72 17.07 -2.64
N LEU A 150 0.65 17.80 -3.74
CA LEU A 150 1.24 17.41 -5.02
C LEU A 150 2.77 17.23 -4.92
N GLU A 151 3.48 18.22 -4.38
CA GLU A 151 4.94 18.17 -4.28
C GLU A 151 5.41 17.07 -3.32
N MET A 152 4.80 16.96 -2.15
CA MET A 152 5.13 15.91 -1.18
C MET A 152 4.84 14.51 -1.73
N SER A 153 3.71 14.34 -2.43
CA SER A 153 3.34 13.06 -3.04
C SER A 153 4.32 12.64 -4.14
N LYS A 154 4.76 13.57 -5.00
CA LYS A 154 5.77 13.27 -6.02
C LYS A 154 7.06 12.74 -5.40
N GLU A 155 7.53 13.37 -4.34
CA GLU A 155 8.77 12.96 -3.67
C GLU A 155 8.61 11.61 -2.96
N TYR A 156 7.46 11.37 -2.32
CA TYR A 156 7.15 10.05 -1.74
C TYR A 156 7.17 8.96 -2.81
N LEU A 157 6.48 9.20 -3.94
CA LEU A 157 6.42 8.26 -5.07
C LEU A 157 7.82 7.95 -5.63
N GLN A 158 8.67 8.97 -5.74
CA GLN A 158 10.05 8.78 -6.17
C GLN A 158 10.83 7.93 -5.17
N GLY A 159 10.68 8.21 -3.86
CA GLY A 159 11.33 7.42 -2.81
C GLY A 159 10.89 5.95 -2.82
N ALA A 160 9.58 5.70 -2.93
CA ALA A 160 9.03 4.34 -3.02
C ALA A 160 9.55 3.59 -4.25
N LYS A 161 9.61 4.27 -5.41
CA LYS A 161 10.16 3.73 -6.65
C LYS A 161 11.64 3.38 -6.51
N ASP A 162 12.43 4.24 -5.90
CA ASP A 162 13.86 4.02 -5.68
C ASP A 162 14.13 2.90 -4.66
N ALA A 163 13.16 2.65 -3.76
CA ALA A 163 13.15 1.48 -2.87
C ALA A 163 12.70 0.18 -3.57
N GLY A 164 12.22 0.25 -4.81
CA GLY A 164 11.80 -0.89 -5.61
C GLY A 164 10.32 -1.27 -5.51
N LEU A 165 9.47 -0.42 -4.93
CA LEU A 165 8.03 -0.66 -4.80
C LEU A 165 7.20 0.10 -5.83
N ALA A 166 6.16 -0.55 -6.33
CA ALA A 166 5.03 0.13 -6.94
C ALA A 166 4.21 0.88 -5.87
N SER A 167 3.50 1.93 -6.26
CA SER A 167 2.69 2.74 -5.34
C SER A 167 1.26 2.86 -5.82
N CYS A 168 0.33 2.95 -4.89
CA CYS A 168 -1.08 3.24 -5.14
C CYS A 168 -1.47 4.50 -4.38
N MET A 169 -1.66 5.60 -5.12
CA MET A 169 -2.14 6.87 -4.56
C MET A 169 -3.57 6.73 -4.05
N LYS A 170 -3.81 7.02 -2.79
CA LYS A 170 -5.14 6.90 -2.20
C LYS A 170 -5.53 8.17 -1.44
N HIS A 171 -6.79 8.47 -1.37
CA HIS A 171 -7.93 7.70 -1.90
C HIS A 171 -8.45 8.39 -3.18
N PHE A 172 -7.64 8.34 -4.23
CA PHE A 172 -7.95 9.02 -5.50
C PHE A 172 -9.39 8.71 -5.97
N PRO A 173 -10.20 9.71 -6.39
CA PRO A 173 -9.84 11.11 -6.66
C PRO A 173 -9.77 12.03 -5.43
N GLY A 174 -10.10 11.58 -4.24
CA GLY A 174 -9.95 12.29 -2.97
C GLY A 174 -11.06 11.99 -1.97
N ASP A 175 -10.75 12.04 -0.67
CA ASP A 175 -11.67 11.82 0.45
C ASP A 175 -11.45 12.86 1.58
N GLY A 176 -11.08 14.08 1.23
CA GLY A 176 -10.75 15.13 2.21
C GLY A 176 -11.88 16.12 2.52
N LEU A 177 -13.08 15.93 1.98
CA LEU A 177 -14.16 16.92 2.06
C LEU A 177 -15.28 16.55 3.02
N ASP A 178 -15.84 15.33 2.93
CA ASP A 178 -16.96 14.89 3.76
C ASP A 178 -16.48 14.53 5.18
N GLU A 179 -17.25 14.86 6.21
CA GLU A 179 -16.94 14.54 7.61
C GLU A 179 -17.33 13.11 7.99
N ARG A 180 -18.16 12.46 7.18
CA ARG A 180 -18.65 11.12 7.45
C ARG A 180 -17.67 10.05 6.97
N ASP A 181 -17.69 8.92 7.64
CA ASP A 181 -16.87 7.77 7.25
C ASP A 181 -17.54 7.02 6.08
N GLN A 182 -16.88 7.00 4.94
CA GLN A 182 -17.32 6.31 3.72
C GLN A 182 -17.41 4.78 3.87
N HIS A 183 -16.77 4.19 4.88
CA HIS A 183 -16.92 2.78 5.17
C HIS A 183 -18.28 2.45 5.83
N ILE A 184 -18.98 3.45 6.33
CA ILE A 184 -20.26 3.32 7.04
C ILE A 184 -21.42 3.89 6.22
N VAL A 185 -21.21 5.04 5.57
CA VAL A 185 -22.26 5.75 4.81
C VAL A 185 -21.72 6.26 3.48
N THR A 186 -22.61 6.48 2.50
CA THR A 186 -22.22 7.11 1.24
C THR A 186 -21.82 8.56 1.50
N THR A 187 -20.65 8.97 1.01
CA THR A 187 -20.12 10.33 1.11
C THR A 187 -20.11 11.01 -0.24
N ASN A 188 -20.08 12.34 -0.24
CA ASN A 188 -19.93 13.18 -1.44
C ASN A 188 -18.64 13.99 -1.29
N ASN A 189 -17.63 13.67 -2.10
CA ASN A 189 -16.32 14.36 -2.12
C ASN A 189 -16.10 15.06 -3.44
#